data_040cefc3c411144b554bcb88c971e09d
#
_entry.id   040cefc3c411144b554bcb88c971e09d
#
_cell.length_a   1.000
_cell.length_b   1.000
_cell.length_c   1.000
_cell.angle_alpha   90.00
_cell.angle_beta   90.00
_cell.angle_gamma   90.00
#
_symmetry.space_group_name_H-M   'P 1'
#
loop_
_entity.id
_entity.type
_entity.pdbx_description
1 polymer ?
#
loop_
_entity_poly.entity_id
_entity_poly.type
_entity_poly.pdbx_seq_one_letter_code
_entity_poly.pdbx_strand_id
1 'polypeptide(L)'
;MKKREYGDYLEDISDSISAIEEFVKGMEFEDFTKDRKTIFAVVRCIEIIGEATKNIPKSIRSRHPDIPWRNMAGMRDKVIHEYFGVDLKVV
;
A
#
# COMPACT_ATOMS: atom_id res chain seq x y z
N MET A 1 15.83 21.04 4.78
CA MET A 1 15.20 19.88 4.15
C MET A 1 13.92 20.31 3.45
N LYS A 2 13.76 19.92 2.22
CA LYS A 2 12.57 20.31 1.44
C LYS A 2 11.35 19.56 1.92
N LYS A 3 10.27 20.30 2.17
CA LYS A 3 9.00 19.70 2.56
C LYS A 3 8.38 18.98 1.36
N ARG A 4 7.89 17.78 1.57
CA ARG A 4 7.20 17.02 0.54
C ARG A 4 5.82 17.61 0.23
N GLU A 5 5.46 17.61 -1.03
CA GLU A 5 4.15 18.06 -1.46
C GLU A 5 3.28 16.84 -1.77
N TYR A 6 1.96 17.06 -1.84
CA TYR A 6 1.05 15.94 -2.09
C TYR A 6 1.33 15.22 -3.41
N GLY A 7 1.88 15.92 -4.40
CA GLY A 7 2.27 15.29 -5.65
C GLY A 7 3.31 14.20 -5.48
N ASP A 8 4.23 14.38 -4.53
CA ASP A 8 5.24 13.37 -4.21
C ASP A 8 4.60 12.10 -3.66
N TYR A 9 3.58 12.28 -2.82
CA TYR A 9 2.87 11.14 -2.26
C TYR A 9 2.03 10.41 -3.31
N LEU A 10 1.43 11.13 -4.25
CA LEU A 10 0.71 10.52 -5.36
C LEU A 10 1.66 9.72 -6.24
N GLU A 11 2.86 10.24 -6.47
CA GLU A 11 3.87 9.53 -7.24
C GLU A 11 4.31 8.25 -6.52
N ASP A 12 4.48 8.32 -5.19
CA ASP A 12 4.82 7.13 -4.40
C ASP A 12 3.74 6.06 -4.55
N ILE A 13 2.48 6.45 -4.53
CA ILE A 13 1.36 5.51 -4.69
C ILE A 13 1.42 4.86 -6.08
N SER A 14 1.58 5.68 -7.11
CA SER A 14 1.65 5.20 -8.49
C SER A 14 2.83 4.25 -8.70
N ASP A 15 4.00 4.61 -8.21
CA ASP A 15 5.20 3.79 -8.32
C ASP A 15 5.03 2.47 -7.58
N SER A 16 4.41 2.51 -6.41
CA SER A 16 4.20 1.29 -5.62
C SER A 16 3.20 0.35 -6.29
N ILE A 17 2.15 0.88 -6.90
CA ILE A 17 1.19 0.07 -7.65
C ILE A 17 1.88 -0.60 -8.83
N SER A 18 2.68 0.17 -9.58
CA SER A 18 3.43 -0.38 -10.72
C SER A 18 4.41 -1.46 -10.28
N ALA A 19 5.06 -1.26 -9.14
CA ALA A 19 5.99 -2.24 -8.59
C ALA A 19 5.27 -3.53 -8.22
N ILE A 20 4.09 -3.44 -7.58
CA ILE A 20 3.30 -4.62 -7.24
C ILE A 20 2.95 -5.41 -8.50
N GLU A 21 2.47 -4.71 -9.53
CA GLU A 21 2.11 -5.36 -10.79
C GLU A 21 3.30 -6.10 -11.40
N GLU A 22 4.47 -5.48 -11.33
CA GLU A 22 5.69 -6.09 -11.85
C GLU A 22 6.10 -7.31 -11.03
N PHE A 23 6.04 -7.20 -9.68
CA PHE A 23 6.46 -8.28 -8.80
C PHE A 23 5.60 -9.54 -8.95
N VAL A 24 4.30 -9.37 -9.21
CA VAL A 24 3.39 -10.52 -9.30
C VAL A 24 3.12 -10.96 -10.73
N LYS A 25 3.73 -10.31 -11.70
CA LYS A 25 3.50 -10.62 -13.11
C LYS A 25 3.81 -12.08 -13.41
N GLY A 26 2.84 -12.76 -14.02
CA GLY A 26 3.01 -14.17 -14.37
C GLY A 26 2.83 -15.13 -13.21
N MET A 27 2.50 -14.66 -12.03
CA MET A 27 2.28 -15.52 -10.86
C MET A 27 0.81 -15.87 -10.70
N GLU A 28 0.55 -17.14 -10.41
CA GLU A 28 -0.75 -17.54 -9.90
C GLU A 28 -0.77 -17.26 -8.39
N PHE A 29 -1.96 -17.21 -7.81
CA PHE A 29 -2.08 -16.94 -6.38
C PHE A 29 -1.29 -17.93 -5.53
N GLU A 30 -1.30 -19.21 -5.93
CA GLU A 30 -0.55 -20.23 -5.20
C GLU A 30 0.95 -19.98 -5.23
N ASP A 31 1.48 -19.52 -6.37
CA ASP A 31 2.90 -19.16 -6.49
C ASP A 31 3.25 -18.03 -5.56
N PHE A 32 2.37 -17.02 -5.52
CA PHE A 32 2.57 -15.85 -4.67
C PHE A 32 2.63 -16.26 -3.20
N THR A 33 1.71 -17.13 -2.75
CA THR A 33 1.66 -17.52 -1.33
C THR A 33 2.90 -18.28 -0.87
N LYS A 34 3.67 -18.84 -1.80
CA LYS A 34 4.88 -19.59 -1.50
C LYS A 34 6.15 -18.79 -1.71
N ASP A 35 6.05 -17.60 -2.29
CA ASP A 35 7.21 -16.77 -2.61
C ASP A 35 7.37 -15.68 -1.55
N ARG A 36 8.13 -16.03 -0.53
CA ARG A 36 8.35 -15.15 0.61
C ARG A 36 8.94 -13.80 0.21
N LYS A 37 9.89 -13.80 -0.71
CA LYS A 37 10.51 -12.57 -1.19
C LYS A 37 9.49 -11.64 -1.83
N THR A 38 8.63 -12.18 -2.69
CA THR A 38 7.59 -11.40 -3.36
C THR A 38 6.56 -10.90 -2.37
N ILE A 39 6.17 -11.72 -1.40
CA ILE A 39 5.23 -11.31 -0.35
C ILE A 39 5.77 -10.10 0.40
N PHE A 40 7.02 -10.16 0.86
CA PHE A 40 7.62 -9.04 1.59
C PHE A 40 7.73 -7.79 0.72
N ALA A 41 8.06 -7.94 -0.56
CA ALA A 41 8.15 -6.82 -1.48
C ALA A 41 6.80 -6.15 -1.68
N VAL A 42 5.75 -6.95 -1.88
CA VAL A 42 4.39 -6.44 -2.05
C VAL A 42 3.89 -5.75 -0.79
N VAL A 43 4.14 -6.35 0.37
CA VAL A 43 3.74 -5.76 1.65
C VAL A 43 4.42 -4.41 1.85
N ARG A 44 5.70 -4.30 1.51
CA ARG A 44 6.39 -3.00 1.60
C ARG A 44 5.72 -1.96 0.71
N CYS A 45 5.33 -2.34 -0.50
CA CYS A 45 4.61 -1.42 -1.39
C CYS A 45 3.26 -1.00 -0.79
N ILE A 46 2.55 -1.93 -0.17
CA ILE A 46 1.27 -1.64 0.48
C ILE A 46 1.47 -0.66 1.64
N GLU A 47 2.55 -0.83 2.43
CA GLU A 47 2.89 0.11 3.49
C GLU A 47 3.12 1.51 2.94
N ILE A 48 3.86 1.61 1.84
CA ILE A 48 4.15 2.90 1.20
C ILE A 48 2.85 3.54 0.72
N ILE A 49 1.97 2.77 0.09
CA ILE A 49 0.67 3.26 -0.38
C ILE A 49 -0.16 3.80 0.79
N GLY A 50 -0.24 3.03 1.87
CA GLY A 50 -1.01 3.44 3.04
C GLY A 50 -0.47 4.70 3.67
N GLU A 51 0.84 4.79 3.85
CA GLU A 51 1.47 5.96 4.44
C GLU A 51 1.32 7.20 3.55
N ALA A 52 1.55 7.03 2.25
CA ALA A 52 1.39 8.13 1.30
C ALA A 52 -0.05 8.64 1.27
N THR A 53 -1.03 7.73 1.32
CA THR A 53 -2.44 8.09 1.33
C THR A 53 -2.79 8.99 2.51
N LYS A 54 -2.24 8.70 3.68
CA LYS A 54 -2.48 9.50 4.88
C LYS A 54 -1.97 10.93 4.73
N ASN A 55 -1.01 11.15 3.85
CA ASN A 55 -0.40 12.46 3.63
C ASN A 55 -1.04 13.23 2.47
N ILE A 56 -2.04 12.66 1.80
CA ILE A 56 -2.78 13.38 0.77
C ILE A 56 -3.76 14.32 1.46
N PRO A 57 -3.75 15.64 1.14
CA PRO A 57 -4.65 16.58 1.79
C PRO A 57 -6.12 16.21 1.63
N LYS A 58 -6.89 16.46 2.67
CA LYS A 58 -8.33 16.19 2.66
C LYS A 58 -9.05 16.87 1.50
N SER A 59 -8.61 18.07 1.14
CA SER A 59 -9.19 18.80 0.03
C SER A 59 -9.03 18.07 -1.30
N ILE A 60 -7.90 17.41 -1.48
CA ILE A 60 -7.64 16.61 -2.69
C ILE A 60 -8.47 15.34 -2.67
N ARG A 61 -8.52 14.66 -1.51
CA ARG A 61 -9.31 13.43 -1.40
C ARG A 61 -10.79 13.69 -1.65
N SER A 62 -11.28 14.83 -1.20
CA SER A 62 -12.70 15.21 -1.38
C SER A 62 -13.06 15.45 -2.85
N ARG A 63 -12.09 15.82 -3.69
CA ARG A 63 -12.30 16.00 -5.12
C ARG A 63 -12.42 14.69 -5.88
N HIS A 64 -11.99 13.59 -5.25
CA HIS A 64 -11.97 12.27 -5.87
C HIS A 64 -12.63 11.25 -4.96
N PRO A 65 -13.95 11.41 -4.68
CA PRO A 65 -14.65 10.52 -3.74
C PRO A 65 -14.82 9.09 -4.24
N ASP A 66 -14.59 8.85 -5.52
CA ASP A 66 -14.62 7.52 -6.11
C ASP A 66 -13.40 6.68 -5.75
N ILE A 67 -12.33 7.32 -5.24
CA ILE A 67 -11.13 6.60 -4.81
C ILE A 67 -11.31 6.17 -3.36
N PRO A 68 -11.07 4.88 -3.03
CA PRO A 68 -11.30 4.38 -1.66
C PRO A 68 -10.14 4.72 -0.71
N TRP A 69 -9.98 5.99 -0.42
CA TRP A 69 -8.87 6.52 0.39
C TRP A 69 -8.73 5.84 1.75
N ARG A 70 -9.87 5.65 2.44
CA ARG A 70 -9.86 5.02 3.77
C ARG A 70 -9.35 3.58 3.69
N ASN A 71 -9.80 2.84 2.70
CA ASN A 71 -9.38 1.46 2.53
C ASN A 71 -7.90 1.38 2.19
N MET A 72 -7.41 2.30 1.38
CA MET A 72 -5.99 2.36 1.01
C MET A 72 -5.13 2.63 2.23
N ALA A 73 -5.55 3.57 3.06
CA ALA A 73 -4.80 3.90 4.27
C ALA A 73 -4.77 2.75 5.27
N GLY A 74 -5.84 1.93 5.30
CA GLY A 74 -5.93 0.81 6.23
C GLY A 74 -5.37 -0.51 5.72
N MET A 75 -4.96 -0.57 4.46
CA MET A 75 -4.49 -1.80 3.83
C MET A 75 -3.32 -2.45 4.55
N ARG A 76 -2.39 -1.64 5.03
CA ARG A 76 -1.20 -2.13 5.73
C ARG A 76 -1.57 -2.97 6.94
N ASP A 77 -2.45 -2.44 7.79
CA ASP A 77 -2.84 -3.10 9.02
C ASP A 77 -3.56 -4.41 8.72
N LYS A 78 -4.42 -4.38 7.72
CA LYS A 78 -5.17 -5.57 7.32
C LYS A 78 -4.25 -6.67 6.81
N VAL A 79 -3.29 -6.33 5.98
CA VAL A 79 -2.36 -7.32 5.43
C VAL A 79 -1.49 -7.91 6.51
N ILE A 80 -0.96 -7.08 7.41
CA ILE A 80 -0.13 -7.57 8.51
C ILE A 80 -0.94 -8.52 9.38
N HIS A 81 -2.17 -8.15 9.70
CA HIS A 81 -3.03 -8.97 10.54
C HIS A 81 -3.40 -10.32 9.90
N GLU A 82 -3.81 -10.29 8.63
CA GLU A 82 -4.31 -11.48 7.96
C GLU A 82 -3.23 -12.42 7.43
N TYR A 83 -2.12 -11.86 6.93
CA TYR A 83 -1.09 -12.68 6.29
C TYR A 83 0.04 -13.08 7.21
N PHE A 84 0.37 -12.24 8.17
CA PHE A 84 1.49 -12.53 9.08
C PHE A 84 1.02 -12.95 10.46
N GLY A 85 -0.28 -12.96 10.69
CA GLY A 85 -0.84 -13.37 11.97
C GLY A 85 -0.51 -12.42 13.13
N VAL A 86 -0.12 -11.21 12.81
CA VAL A 86 0.18 -10.22 13.85
C VAL A 86 -1.12 -9.55 14.28
N ASP A 87 -1.47 -9.73 15.53
CA ASP A 87 -2.64 -9.06 16.08
C ASP A 87 -2.20 -7.71 16.66
N LEU A 88 -2.50 -6.67 15.92
CA LEU A 88 -2.11 -5.32 16.30
C LEU A 88 -2.76 -4.82 17.58
N LYS A 89 -3.82 -5.49 18.01
CA LYS A 89 -4.48 -5.14 19.26
C LYS A 89 -3.73 -5.68 20.47
N VAL A 90 -2.96 -6.74 20.26
CA VAL A 90 -2.19 -7.37 21.33
C VAL A 90 -0.81 -6.75 21.45
N VAL A 91 -0.29 -6.25 20.37
CA VAL A 91 1.00 -5.58 20.32
C VAL A 91 0.88 -4.08 20.68
#